data_5f7b244fd85139b3e603d5568ed61b6d
#
_entry.id   5f7b244fd85139b3e603d5568ed61b6d
#
_cell.length_a   1.000
_cell.length_b   1.000
_cell.length_c   1.000
_cell.angle_alpha   90.00
_cell.angle_beta   90.00
_cell.angle_gamma   90.00
#
_symmetry.space_group_name_H-M   'P 1'
#
loop_
_entity.id
_entity.type
_entity.pdbx_description
1 polymer ?
#
loop_
_entity_poly.entity_id
_entity_poly.type
_entity_poly.pdbx_seq_one_letter_code
_entity_poly.pdbx_strand_id
1 'polypeptide(L)'
;MNTLMSMGRTASMTTELLQLIWLASPALPVGGFSYSEALEAAIDHEHVHDESSCANWLADQLHLSQARGDMALMAQAIPAWQTLNIARLKELSAWVHATRETHEMRLQTEQMGRSLLDWLRIQNKAHT
;
A
#
# COMPACT_ATOMS: atom_id res chain seq x y z
N MET A 1 28.92 6.28 29.96
CA MET A 1 27.46 6.52 29.93
C MET A 1 26.82 6.51 28.54
N ASN A 2 27.56 6.18 27.45
CA ASN A 2 27.04 6.22 26.06
C ASN A 2 26.58 4.87 25.45
N THR A 3 26.90 3.75 26.09
CA THR A 3 26.66 2.41 25.49
C THR A 3 25.20 1.97 25.61
N LEU A 4 24.50 2.33 26.68
CA LEU A 4 23.08 1.97 26.87
C LEU A 4 22.12 2.74 25.94
N MET A 5 22.44 3.99 25.59
CA MET A 5 21.65 4.80 24.66
C MET A 5 21.77 4.32 23.20
N SER A 6 22.91 3.72 22.84
CA SER A 6 23.15 3.14 21.51
C SER A 6 22.36 1.85 21.31
N MET A 7 22.30 0.98 22.31
CA MET A 7 21.57 -0.30 22.23
C MET A 7 20.05 -0.11 22.09
N GLY A 8 19.45 0.86 22.78
CA GLY A 8 18.02 1.14 22.67
C GLY A 8 17.61 1.63 21.28
N ARG A 9 18.44 2.45 20.63
CA ARG A 9 18.17 2.99 19.29
C ARG A 9 18.30 1.92 18.20
N THR A 10 19.27 1.02 18.33
CA THR A 10 19.48 -0.09 17.39
C THR A 10 18.34 -1.12 17.47
N ALA A 11 17.86 -1.44 18.68
CA ALA A 11 16.74 -2.35 18.88
C ALA A 11 15.42 -1.77 18.32
N SER A 12 15.17 -0.47 18.50
CA SER A 12 14.00 0.22 17.92
C SER A 12 14.03 0.19 16.39
N MET A 13 15.16 0.55 15.77
CA MET A 13 15.31 0.50 14.30
C MET A 13 15.12 -0.91 13.74
N THR A 14 15.57 -1.95 14.44
CA THR A 14 15.38 -3.34 14.01
C THR A 14 13.90 -3.74 14.05
N THR A 15 13.18 -3.33 15.08
CA THR A 15 11.74 -3.59 15.20
C THR A 15 10.94 -2.86 14.11
N GLU A 16 11.25 -1.59 13.87
CA GLU A 16 10.62 -0.79 12.81
C GLU A 16 10.88 -1.40 11.42
N LEU A 17 12.12 -1.84 11.16
CA LEU A 17 12.47 -2.50 9.90
C LEU A 17 11.71 -3.82 9.72
N LEU A 18 11.59 -4.63 10.76
CA LEU A 18 10.81 -5.88 10.72
C LEU A 18 9.32 -5.60 10.45
N GLN A 19 8.75 -4.55 11.03
CA GLN A 19 7.38 -4.13 10.74
C GLN A 19 7.20 -3.70 9.29
N LEU A 20 8.16 -2.96 8.72
CA LEU A 20 8.14 -2.58 7.30
C LEU A 20 8.27 -3.79 6.37
N ILE A 21 9.17 -4.73 6.68
CA ILE A 21 9.31 -5.99 5.93
C ILE A 21 8.01 -6.79 5.99
N TRP A 22 7.38 -6.88 7.16
CA TRP A 22 6.09 -7.54 7.31
C TRP A 22 5.00 -6.86 6.48
N LEU A 23 4.94 -5.53 6.52
CA LEU A 23 3.96 -4.73 5.76
C LEU A 23 4.12 -4.93 4.24
N ALA A 24 5.34 -5.13 3.76
CA ALA A 24 5.65 -5.42 2.36
C ALA A 24 5.52 -6.91 2.00
N SER A 25 5.20 -7.78 2.96
CA SER A 25 5.17 -9.23 2.75
C SER A 25 3.84 -9.69 2.13
N PRO A 26 3.87 -10.63 1.17
CA PRO A 26 2.68 -11.33 0.69
C PRO A 26 1.90 -12.08 1.80
N ALA A 27 2.56 -12.36 2.93
CA ALA A 27 1.92 -12.99 4.09
C ALA A 27 1.02 -12.03 4.89
N LEU A 28 1.04 -10.72 4.59
CA LEU A 28 0.12 -9.77 5.20
C LEU A 28 -1.33 -10.10 4.77
N PRO A 29 -2.26 -10.35 5.70
CA PRO A 29 -3.59 -10.86 5.36
C PRO A 29 -4.54 -9.75 4.88
N VAL A 30 -4.10 -8.94 3.91
CA VAL A 30 -4.90 -7.86 3.33
C VAL A 30 -5.49 -8.21 1.97
N GLY A 31 -5.07 -9.34 1.36
CA GLY A 31 -5.57 -9.82 0.07
C GLY A 31 -5.03 -9.09 -1.17
N GLY A 32 -4.23 -8.04 -0.99
CA GLY A 32 -3.72 -7.23 -2.11
C GLY A 32 -2.80 -7.95 -3.08
N PHE A 33 -2.14 -9.02 -2.61
CA PHE A 33 -1.21 -9.82 -3.42
C PHE A 33 -1.91 -10.90 -4.28
N SER A 34 -3.23 -11.00 -4.21
CA SER A 34 -4.01 -11.99 -4.96
C SER A 34 -4.45 -11.49 -6.34
N TYR A 35 -4.08 -10.26 -6.70
CA TYR A 35 -4.51 -9.62 -7.94
C TYR A 35 -3.29 -9.30 -8.81
N SER A 36 -3.34 -9.75 -10.06
CA SER A 36 -2.28 -9.52 -11.05
C SER A 36 -2.38 -8.17 -11.77
N GLU A 37 -3.40 -7.36 -11.47
CA GLU A 37 -3.67 -6.08 -12.13
C GLU A 37 -3.61 -6.15 -13.66
N ALA A 38 -4.24 -7.19 -14.24
CA ALA A 38 -4.30 -7.46 -15.67
C ALA A 38 -2.99 -7.97 -16.31
N LEU A 39 -1.94 -8.33 -15.54
CA LEU A 39 -0.72 -8.93 -16.09
C LEU A 39 -1.01 -10.24 -16.83
N GLU A 40 -1.90 -11.09 -16.30
CA GLU A 40 -2.33 -12.33 -16.94
C GLU A 40 -2.96 -12.05 -18.32
N ALA A 41 -3.86 -11.06 -18.39
CA ALA A 41 -4.44 -10.65 -19.65
C ALA A 41 -3.40 -10.08 -20.63
N ALA A 42 -2.40 -9.34 -20.15
CA ALA A 42 -1.32 -8.82 -20.97
C ALA A 42 -0.44 -9.95 -21.54
N ILE A 43 -0.23 -11.04 -20.80
CA ILE A 43 0.46 -12.24 -21.26
C ILE A 43 -0.40 -12.97 -22.30
N ASP A 44 -1.69 -13.20 -22.03
CA ASP A 44 -2.61 -13.88 -22.92
C ASP A 44 -2.78 -13.16 -24.28
N HIS A 45 -2.70 -11.83 -24.26
CA HIS A 45 -2.75 -10.99 -25.46
C HIS A 45 -1.37 -10.71 -26.08
N GLU A 46 -0.33 -11.42 -25.67
CA GLU A 46 1.05 -11.30 -26.19
C GLU A 46 1.68 -9.90 -26.03
N HIS A 47 1.13 -9.05 -25.17
CA HIS A 47 1.75 -7.78 -24.81
C HIS A 47 2.98 -7.97 -23.93
N VAL A 48 2.99 -9.05 -23.16
CA VAL A 48 4.10 -9.47 -22.29
C VAL A 48 4.49 -10.90 -22.70
N HIS A 49 5.68 -11.05 -23.27
CA HIS A 49 6.17 -12.35 -23.79
C HIS A 49 7.65 -12.60 -23.47
N ASP A 50 8.36 -11.60 -22.94
CA ASP A 50 9.75 -11.69 -22.47
C ASP A 50 10.03 -10.68 -21.35
N GLU A 51 11.26 -10.67 -20.82
CA GLU A 51 11.67 -9.75 -19.74
C GLU A 51 11.57 -8.29 -20.15
N SER A 52 11.94 -7.95 -21.38
CA SER A 52 11.94 -6.57 -21.88
C SER A 52 10.52 -6.02 -22.01
N SER A 53 9.61 -6.79 -22.62
CA SER A 53 8.20 -6.42 -22.74
C SER A 53 7.52 -6.35 -21.38
N CYS A 54 7.88 -7.26 -20.45
CA CYS A 54 7.40 -7.20 -19.07
C CYS A 54 7.87 -5.91 -18.36
N ALA A 55 9.14 -5.56 -18.47
CA ALA A 55 9.69 -4.35 -17.88
C ALA A 55 9.01 -3.08 -18.42
N ASN A 56 8.77 -3.00 -19.72
CA ASN A 56 8.06 -1.89 -20.35
C ASN A 56 6.61 -1.81 -19.86
N TRP A 57 5.91 -2.95 -19.83
CA TRP A 57 4.53 -3.01 -19.34
C TRP A 57 4.42 -2.54 -17.88
N LEU A 58 5.33 -3.00 -17.00
CA LEU A 58 5.37 -2.57 -15.60
C LEU A 58 5.66 -1.07 -15.46
N ALA A 59 6.59 -0.54 -16.27
CA ALA A 59 6.88 0.89 -16.30
C ALA A 59 5.65 1.72 -16.72
N ASP A 60 4.91 1.26 -17.73
CA ASP A 60 3.67 1.89 -18.17
C ASP A 60 2.59 1.83 -17.08
N GLN A 61 2.39 0.70 -16.42
CA GLN A 61 1.47 0.57 -15.29
C GLN A 61 1.85 1.54 -14.15
N LEU A 62 3.14 1.62 -13.82
CA LEU A 62 3.62 2.54 -12.79
C LEU A 62 3.35 4.01 -13.17
N HIS A 63 3.68 4.42 -14.38
CA HIS A 63 3.59 5.82 -14.79
C HIS A 63 2.17 6.27 -15.17
N LEU A 64 1.40 5.41 -15.81
CA LEU A 64 0.08 5.78 -16.34
C LEU A 64 -1.03 5.58 -15.31
N SER A 65 -0.93 4.55 -14.48
CA SER A 65 -1.94 4.17 -13.49
C SER A 65 -1.51 4.56 -12.07
N GLN A 66 -0.52 3.87 -11.52
CA GLN A 66 -0.15 3.98 -10.10
C GLN A 66 0.32 5.38 -9.71
N ALA A 67 1.22 6.00 -10.47
CA ALA A 67 1.78 7.31 -10.15
C ALA A 67 0.72 8.43 -10.20
N ARG A 68 -0.26 8.32 -11.08
CA ARG A 68 -1.34 9.32 -11.24
C ARG A 68 -2.54 9.07 -10.33
N GLY A 69 -2.72 7.82 -9.90
CA GLY A 69 -3.81 7.38 -9.03
C GLY A 69 -3.37 7.28 -7.57
N ASP A 70 -3.06 6.06 -7.16
CA ASP A 70 -2.86 5.72 -5.75
C ASP A 70 -1.63 6.39 -5.12
N MET A 71 -0.52 6.53 -5.85
CA MET A 71 0.66 7.24 -5.32
C MET A 71 0.40 8.74 -5.16
N ALA A 72 -0.31 9.37 -6.11
CA ALA A 72 -0.69 10.78 -6.01
C ALA A 72 -1.66 11.02 -4.84
N LEU A 73 -2.58 10.07 -4.59
CA LEU A 73 -3.46 10.05 -3.43
C LEU A 73 -2.66 9.97 -2.13
N MET A 74 -1.71 9.02 -2.03
CA MET A 74 -0.88 8.84 -0.84
C MET A 74 -0.03 10.07 -0.54
N ALA A 75 0.54 10.72 -1.57
CA ALA A 75 1.31 11.95 -1.42
C ALA A 75 0.49 13.10 -0.77
N GLN A 76 -0.83 13.08 -0.93
CA GLN A 76 -1.74 14.07 -0.32
C GLN A 76 -2.31 13.58 1.03
N ALA A 77 -2.56 12.28 1.16
CA ALA A 77 -3.14 11.71 2.37
C ALA A 77 -2.16 11.73 3.55
N ILE A 78 -0.88 11.45 3.32
CA ILE A 78 0.15 11.42 4.37
C ILE A 78 0.24 12.76 5.11
N PRO A 79 0.45 13.93 4.47
CA PRO A 79 0.48 15.21 5.19
C PRO A 79 -0.88 15.57 5.81
N ALA A 80 -2.00 15.18 5.19
CA ALA A 80 -3.32 15.41 5.78
C ALA A 80 -3.51 14.62 7.08
N TRP A 81 -3.02 13.38 7.16
CA TRP A 81 -3.00 12.61 8.40
C TRP A 81 -2.05 13.18 9.44
N GLN A 82 -0.84 13.59 9.05
CA GLN A 82 0.14 14.20 9.96
C GLN A 82 -0.38 15.48 10.63
N THR A 83 -1.19 16.24 9.91
CA THR A 83 -1.79 17.49 10.41
C THR A 83 -3.23 17.31 10.94
N LEU A 84 -3.75 16.08 10.98
CA LEU A 84 -5.12 15.75 11.35
C LEU A 84 -6.17 16.59 10.58
N ASN A 85 -5.91 16.88 9.31
CA ASN A 85 -6.84 17.60 8.45
C ASN A 85 -7.98 16.67 7.98
N ILE A 86 -8.99 16.53 8.85
CA ILE A 86 -10.13 15.62 8.62
C ILE A 86 -10.95 16.04 7.39
N ALA A 87 -11.07 17.32 7.11
CA ALA A 87 -11.78 17.80 5.92
C ALA A 87 -11.11 17.28 4.66
N ARG A 88 -9.77 17.44 4.55
CA ARG A 88 -9.01 16.94 3.40
C ARG A 88 -9.05 15.41 3.28
N LEU A 89 -8.97 14.69 4.39
CA LEU A 89 -9.08 13.23 4.38
C LEU A 89 -10.44 12.75 3.87
N LYS A 90 -11.54 13.44 4.22
CA LYS A 90 -12.88 13.13 3.69
C LYS A 90 -12.99 13.39 2.18
N GLU A 91 -12.43 14.50 1.70
CA GLU A 91 -12.38 14.79 0.26
C GLU A 91 -11.60 13.70 -0.50
N LEU A 92 -10.42 13.32 -0.03
CA LEU A 92 -9.61 12.27 -0.63
C LEU A 92 -10.32 10.91 -0.62
N SER A 93 -11.00 10.56 0.48
CA SER A 93 -11.81 9.36 0.57
C SER A 93 -12.97 9.37 -0.42
N ALA A 94 -13.69 10.48 -0.54
CA ALA A 94 -14.77 10.63 -1.51
C ALA A 94 -14.25 10.49 -2.96
N TRP A 95 -13.08 11.06 -3.25
CA TRP A 95 -12.44 10.92 -4.55
C TRP A 95 -12.08 9.46 -4.85
N VAL A 96 -11.52 8.70 -3.90
CA VAL A 96 -11.24 7.27 -4.07
C VAL A 96 -12.51 6.50 -4.42
N HIS A 97 -13.59 6.72 -3.66
CA HIS A 97 -14.87 6.04 -3.94
C HIS A 97 -15.43 6.39 -5.32
N ALA A 98 -15.27 7.63 -5.78
CA ALA A 98 -15.75 8.08 -7.07
C ALA A 98 -14.91 7.56 -8.25
N THR A 99 -13.61 7.29 -8.04
CA THR A 99 -12.68 6.85 -9.09
C THR A 99 -12.56 5.33 -9.23
N ARG A 100 -13.08 4.55 -8.28
CA ARG A 100 -13.20 3.10 -8.45
C ARG A 100 -14.37 2.78 -9.38
N GLU A 101 -14.06 2.33 -10.59
CA GLU A 101 -15.03 2.21 -11.69
C GLU A 101 -16.10 1.18 -11.41
N THR A 102 -15.76 0.06 -10.80
CA THR A 102 -16.70 -1.02 -10.52
C THR A 102 -17.03 -1.17 -9.04
N HIS A 103 -18.15 -1.82 -8.76
CA HIS A 103 -18.55 -2.16 -7.39
C HIS A 103 -17.53 -3.10 -6.74
N GLU A 104 -17.02 -4.06 -7.49
CA GLU A 104 -16.01 -5.03 -7.04
C GLU A 104 -14.72 -4.33 -6.63
N MET A 105 -14.22 -3.39 -7.42
CA MET A 105 -13.02 -2.61 -7.08
C MET A 105 -13.21 -1.79 -5.80
N ARG A 106 -14.41 -1.25 -5.59
CA ARG A 106 -14.74 -0.54 -4.33
C ARG A 106 -14.74 -1.48 -3.14
N LEU A 107 -15.42 -2.62 -3.25
CA LEU A 107 -15.47 -3.63 -2.20
C LEU A 107 -14.06 -4.14 -1.85
N GLN A 108 -13.24 -4.42 -2.86
CA GLN A 108 -11.85 -4.83 -2.67
C GLN A 108 -11.04 -3.77 -1.91
N THR A 109 -11.10 -2.51 -2.33
CA THR A 109 -10.40 -1.41 -1.66
C THR A 109 -10.82 -1.27 -0.20
N GLU A 110 -12.12 -1.35 0.08
CA GLU A 110 -12.64 -1.29 1.44
C GLU A 110 -12.23 -2.50 2.30
N GLN A 111 -12.24 -3.70 1.71
CA GLN A 111 -11.85 -4.92 2.42
C GLN A 111 -10.37 -4.90 2.77
N MET A 112 -9.52 -4.51 1.85
CA MET A 112 -8.08 -4.34 2.11
C MET A 112 -7.83 -3.29 3.20
N GLY A 113 -8.51 -2.17 3.15
CA GLY A 113 -8.42 -1.13 4.18
C GLY A 113 -8.86 -1.62 5.56
N ARG A 114 -9.97 -2.38 5.64
CA ARG A 114 -10.42 -3.01 6.90
C ARG A 114 -9.40 -4.01 7.43
N SER A 115 -8.89 -4.90 6.58
CA SER A 115 -7.89 -5.90 6.96
C SER A 115 -6.60 -5.26 7.48
N LEU A 116 -6.13 -4.19 6.84
CA LEU A 116 -4.96 -3.44 7.28
C LEU A 116 -5.21 -2.76 8.64
N LEU A 117 -6.38 -2.17 8.84
CA LEU A 117 -6.76 -1.55 10.12
C LEU A 117 -6.82 -2.58 11.25
N ASP A 118 -7.36 -3.75 11.00
CA ASP A 118 -7.44 -4.82 12.00
C ASP A 118 -6.04 -5.36 12.34
N TRP A 119 -5.17 -5.50 11.35
CA TRP A 119 -3.77 -5.84 11.57
C TRP A 119 -3.06 -4.79 12.45
N LEU A 120 -3.23 -3.50 12.18
CA LEU A 120 -2.66 -2.41 13.00
C LEU A 120 -3.18 -2.44 14.43
N ARG A 121 -4.47 -2.74 14.65
CA ARG A 121 -5.06 -2.87 16.00
C ARG A 121 -4.45 -4.02 16.80
N ILE A 122 -4.16 -5.15 16.13
CA ILE A 122 -3.50 -6.29 16.75
C ILE A 122 -2.07 -5.92 17.17
N GLN A 123 -1.31 -5.25 16.28
CA GLN A 123 0.05 -4.80 16.59
C GLN A 123 0.08 -3.85 17.80
N ASN A 124 -0.81 -2.87 17.85
CA ASN A 124 -0.88 -1.94 18.97
C ASN A 124 -1.23 -2.61 20.31
N LYS A 125 -2.07 -3.68 20.30
CA LYS A 125 -2.36 -4.45 21.51
C LYS A 125 -1.19 -5.32 21.98
N ALA A 126 -0.31 -5.74 21.09
CA ALA A 126 0.86 -6.55 21.44
C ALA A 126 1.98 -5.72 22.11
N HIS A 127 1.90 -4.40 22.02
CA HIS A 127 2.88 -3.46 22.60
C HIS A 127 2.39 -2.78 23.89
N THR A 128 1.19 -3.10 24.37
CA THR A 128 0.62 -2.63 25.65
C THR A 128 0.67 -3.72 26.69
#